data_eba4713ca2c6d49b2e7900ed205027b9
#
_entry.id   eba4713ca2c6d49b2e7900ed205027b9
#
_cell.length_a   1.000
_cell.length_b   1.000
_cell.length_c   1.000
_cell.angle_alpha   90.00
_cell.angle_beta   90.00
_cell.angle_gamma   90.00
#
_symmetry.space_group_name_H-M   'P 1'
#
loop_
_entity.id
_entity.type
_entity.pdbx_description
1 polymer ?
#
loop_
_entity_poly.entity_id
_entity_poly.type
_entity_poly.pdbx_seq_one_letter_code
_entity_poly.pdbx_strand_id
1 'polypeptide(L)'
;MRAVYATDLSDSIETAMSSRICLECLGRYGITEVHLLNVTSPNVTTGMPGSDIGEQTKAALERQRRLLEEEGFDVETHVVRGTPHRRINGLADQIKADLIIVGSRGKSPLRERFIGGTTRNVARTASRPLLVQRIAEEDDHHEVVNEHLFQRVLYATDFSENAEHAFEQFRYLDTPTQEATLLHVRPPERRSGSPGVEDAEEKLEALAERLREKGIEVTTMVREGEAVEEILAAEAEVQPTTVLMGSRGRSRIRRLLLGSTSESVTARANSNVLLVPPVGGQ
;
A
#
# COMPACT_ATOMS: atom_id res chain seq x y z
N MET A 1 3.61 16.64 -3.28
CA MET A 1 2.48 15.73 -3.06
C MET A 1 2.26 15.53 -1.57
N ARG A 2 1.03 15.17 -1.15
CA ARG A 2 0.64 15.00 0.26
C ARG A 2 0.37 13.54 0.58
N ALA A 3 0.85 13.08 1.74
CA ALA A 3 0.53 11.76 2.25
C ALA A 3 -0.18 11.84 3.62
N VAL A 4 -1.14 10.94 3.85
CA VAL A 4 -1.61 10.63 5.21
C VAL A 4 -0.85 9.40 5.68
N TYR A 5 -0.05 9.56 6.73
CA TYR A 5 0.62 8.45 7.39
C TYR A 5 -0.13 8.11 8.68
N ALA A 6 -0.85 6.99 8.67
CA ALA A 6 -1.60 6.56 9.84
C ALA A 6 -0.72 5.73 10.79
N THR A 7 -0.61 6.20 12.01
CA THR A 7 0.19 5.54 13.06
C THR A 7 -0.68 5.14 14.25
N ASP A 8 -0.44 3.96 14.79
CA ASP A 8 -1.00 3.52 16.07
C ASP A 8 0.00 3.69 17.23
N LEU A 9 1.13 4.34 16.96
CA LEU A 9 2.24 4.55 17.90
C LEU A 9 2.78 3.22 18.46
N SER A 10 2.77 2.16 17.66
CA SER A 10 3.44 0.91 17.98
C SER A 10 4.93 1.01 17.62
N ASP A 11 5.75 0.19 18.30
CA ASP A 11 7.18 0.11 18.02
C ASP A 11 7.45 -0.32 16.58
N SER A 12 6.57 -1.15 16.00
CA SER A 12 6.65 -1.56 14.59
C SER A 12 6.52 -0.39 13.60
N ILE A 13 5.65 0.59 13.87
CA ILE A 13 5.54 1.79 13.04
C ILE A 13 6.76 2.71 13.27
N GLU A 14 7.24 2.84 14.51
CA GLU A 14 8.44 3.63 14.80
C GLU A 14 9.67 3.03 14.11
N THR A 15 9.80 1.69 14.09
CA THR A 15 10.84 0.98 13.32
C THR A 15 10.72 1.25 11.83
N ALA A 16 9.51 1.17 11.27
CA ALA A 16 9.28 1.46 9.85
C ALA A 16 9.68 2.89 9.48
N MET A 17 9.39 3.87 10.33
CA MET A 17 9.78 5.26 10.13
C MET A 17 11.27 5.51 10.36
N SER A 18 11.94 4.72 11.19
CA SER A 18 13.38 4.83 11.43
C SER A 18 14.22 4.35 10.25
N SER A 19 13.64 3.63 9.30
CA SER A 19 14.29 3.27 8.03
C SER A 19 14.37 4.50 7.11
N ARG A 20 15.51 5.18 7.13
CA ARG A 20 15.78 6.34 6.27
C ARG A 20 15.57 6.04 4.79
N ILE A 21 15.95 4.84 4.36
CA ILE A 21 15.80 4.39 2.97
C ILE A 21 14.33 4.35 2.57
N CYS A 22 13.44 3.90 3.48
CA CYS A 22 12.01 3.89 3.28
C CYS A 22 11.44 5.31 3.11
N LEU A 23 11.87 6.26 3.92
CA LEU A 23 11.45 7.67 3.83
C LEU A 23 12.00 8.34 2.57
N GLU A 24 13.25 8.07 2.20
CA GLU A 24 13.83 8.56 0.94
C GLU A 24 13.00 8.10 -0.28
N CYS A 25 12.51 6.84 -0.27
CA CYS A 25 11.65 6.34 -1.34
C CYS A 25 10.32 7.11 -1.42
N LEU A 26 9.75 7.54 -0.30
CA LEU A 26 8.56 8.41 -0.31
C LEU A 26 8.86 9.78 -0.89
N GLY A 27 10.02 10.36 -0.57
CA GLY A 27 10.49 11.60 -1.19
C GLY A 27 10.67 11.46 -2.70
N ARG A 28 11.25 10.35 -3.15
CA ARG A 28 11.40 10.04 -4.58
C ARG A 28 10.05 9.78 -5.28
N TYR A 29 9.05 9.28 -4.59
CA TYR A 29 7.67 9.21 -5.07
C TYR A 29 7.05 10.60 -5.28
N GLY A 30 7.67 11.64 -4.73
CA GLY A 30 7.24 13.03 -4.84
C GLY A 30 6.44 13.53 -3.63
N ILE A 31 6.39 12.78 -2.54
CA ILE A 31 5.80 13.25 -1.29
C ILE A 31 6.72 14.32 -0.70
N THR A 32 6.14 15.45 -0.32
CA THR A 32 6.81 16.57 0.33
C THR A 32 6.15 16.99 1.63
N GLU A 33 4.87 16.64 1.80
CA GLU A 33 4.05 16.99 2.95
C GLU A 33 3.43 15.71 3.53
N VAL A 34 3.60 15.48 4.82
CA VAL A 34 3.11 14.28 5.53
C VAL A 34 2.16 14.69 6.66
N HIS A 35 0.92 14.25 6.59
CA HIS A 35 -0.04 14.35 7.68
C HIS A 35 0.02 13.10 8.54
N LEU A 36 0.72 13.18 9.66
CA LEU A 36 0.89 12.09 10.60
C LEU A 36 -0.36 11.98 11.48
N LEU A 37 -1.13 10.91 11.31
CA LEU A 37 -2.45 10.75 11.94
C LEU A 37 -2.44 9.62 12.96
N ASN A 38 -2.73 9.96 14.21
CA ASN A 38 -3.08 8.99 15.25
C ASN A 38 -4.59 9.02 15.54
N VAL A 39 -5.23 7.86 15.52
CA VAL A 39 -6.66 7.73 15.81
C VAL A 39 -6.88 6.90 17.05
N THR A 40 -7.38 7.52 18.10
CA THR A 40 -7.78 6.84 19.33
C THR A 40 -9.19 6.26 19.16
N SER A 41 -9.33 4.95 19.34
CA SER A 41 -10.64 4.27 19.29
C SER A 41 -11.56 4.81 20.42
N PRO A 42 -12.86 5.00 20.17
CA PRO A 42 -13.79 5.45 21.20
C PRO A 42 -13.94 4.49 22.37
N ASN A 43 -13.63 3.21 22.17
CA ASN A 43 -13.71 2.16 23.20
C ASN A 43 -12.49 2.10 24.13
N VAL A 44 -11.43 2.83 23.84
CA VAL A 44 -10.34 3.01 24.78
C VAL A 44 -10.80 4.03 25.81
N THR A 45 -11.29 3.55 26.93
CA THR A 45 -11.49 4.37 28.12
C THR A 45 -10.15 5.03 28.44
N THR A 46 -10.05 6.31 28.10
CA THR A 46 -8.98 7.17 28.59
C THR A 46 -9.16 7.20 30.09
N GLY A 47 -8.37 6.36 30.72
CA GLY A 47 -8.38 5.93 32.09
C GLY A 47 -8.60 6.99 33.13
N MET A 48 -8.50 6.54 34.33
CA MET A 48 -8.50 7.28 35.57
C MET A 48 -7.81 8.65 35.47
N PRO A 49 -8.31 9.68 36.19
CA PRO A 49 -7.62 10.96 36.33
C PRO A 49 -6.19 10.69 36.84
N GLY A 50 -5.18 11.06 36.05
CA GLY A 50 -3.78 10.85 36.37
C GLY A 50 -3.04 9.84 35.50
N SER A 51 -3.68 9.23 34.51
CA SER A 51 -2.94 8.37 33.56
C SER A 51 -2.22 9.21 32.50
N ASP A 52 -0.91 9.03 32.44
CA ASP A 52 0.09 9.67 31.56
C ASP A 52 -0.08 9.34 30.05
N ILE A 53 -1.16 8.62 29.67
CA ILE A 53 -1.39 8.13 28.32
C ILE A 53 -1.41 9.26 27.28
N GLY A 54 -1.92 10.43 27.65
CA GLY A 54 -1.96 11.58 26.76
C GLY A 54 -0.59 12.19 26.49
N GLU A 55 0.29 12.22 27.48
CA GLU A 55 1.66 12.73 27.33
C GLU A 55 2.56 11.73 26.61
N GLN A 56 2.43 10.44 26.88
CA GLN A 56 3.12 9.38 26.16
C GLN A 56 2.75 9.35 24.68
N THR A 57 1.45 9.49 24.36
CA THR A 57 0.96 9.60 22.98
C THR A 57 1.56 10.80 22.27
N LYS A 58 1.59 11.97 22.92
CA LYS A 58 2.20 13.18 22.36
C LYS A 58 3.70 13.02 22.15
N ALA A 59 4.41 12.45 23.12
CA ALA A 59 5.84 12.24 23.03
C ALA A 59 6.22 11.26 21.92
N ALA A 60 5.47 10.16 21.75
CA ALA A 60 5.68 9.21 20.67
C ALA A 60 5.41 9.86 19.29
N LEU A 61 4.32 10.61 19.19
CA LEU A 61 3.98 11.31 17.93
C LEU A 61 5.03 12.36 17.58
N GLU A 62 5.56 13.07 18.56
CA GLU A 62 6.62 14.06 18.38
C GLU A 62 7.94 13.42 17.93
N ARG A 63 8.28 12.22 18.43
CA ARG A 63 9.45 11.48 17.90
C ARG A 63 9.27 11.12 16.43
N GLN A 64 8.12 10.57 16.07
CA GLN A 64 7.80 10.22 14.70
C GLN A 64 7.78 11.44 13.77
N ARG A 65 7.25 12.58 14.24
CA ARG A 65 7.30 13.85 13.52
C ARG A 65 8.74 14.26 13.19
N ARG A 66 9.64 14.23 14.19
CA ARG A 66 11.04 14.61 14.00
C ARG A 66 11.76 13.72 12.99
N LEU A 67 11.52 12.40 13.01
CA LEU A 67 12.11 11.48 12.03
C LEU A 67 11.73 11.88 10.60
N LEU A 68 10.47 12.26 10.37
CA LEU A 68 10.00 12.71 9.07
C LEU A 68 10.59 14.08 8.68
N GLU A 69 10.68 15.03 9.63
CA GLU A 69 11.24 16.36 9.41
C GLU A 69 12.75 16.30 9.13
N GLU A 70 13.48 15.40 9.79
CA GLU A 70 14.92 15.18 9.53
C GLU A 70 15.20 14.69 8.10
N GLU A 71 14.24 13.97 7.50
CA GLU A 71 14.30 13.54 6.10
C GLU A 71 13.75 14.58 5.11
N GLY A 72 13.37 15.76 5.59
CA GLY A 72 13.00 16.91 4.78
C GLY A 72 11.51 17.02 4.42
N PHE A 73 10.64 16.27 5.08
CA PHE A 73 9.19 16.41 4.91
C PHE A 73 8.65 17.58 5.73
N ASP A 74 7.65 18.27 5.18
CA ASP A 74 6.78 19.15 5.96
C ASP A 74 5.75 18.30 6.68
N VAL A 75 5.66 18.40 8.01
CA VAL A 75 4.87 17.45 8.81
C VAL A 75 3.81 18.15 9.64
N GLU A 76 2.55 17.78 9.40
CA GLU A 76 1.42 18.17 10.24
C GLU A 76 0.93 16.97 11.05
N THR A 77 0.72 17.13 12.36
CA THR A 77 0.28 16.05 13.26
C THR A 77 -1.19 16.18 13.63
N HIS A 78 -1.90 15.05 13.59
CA HIS A 78 -3.32 14.97 13.91
C HIS A 78 -3.58 13.89 14.97
N VAL A 79 -4.22 14.25 16.07
CA VAL A 79 -4.70 13.31 17.09
C VAL A 79 -6.21 13.44 17.16
N VAL A 80 -6.92 12.41 16.73
CA VAL A 80 -8.37 12.42 16.62
C VAL A 80 -9.00 11.20 17.29
N ARG A 81 -10.24 11.34 17.78
CA ARG A 81 -11.01 10.20 18.29
C ARG A 81 -12.02 9.74 17.25
N GLY A 82 -12.21 8.43 17.14
CA GLY A 82 -13.22 7.86 16.27
C GLY A 82 -12.89 6.50 15.69
N THR A 83 -13.62 6.12 14.67
CA THR A 83 -13.38 4.87 13.93
C THR A 83 -12.17 5.06 13.01
N PRO A 84 -11.07 4.30 13.18
CA PRO A 84 -9.80 4.59 12.49
C PRO A 84 -9.93 4.73 10.98
N HIS A 85 -10.49 3.75 10.27
CA HIS A 85 -10.59 3.82 8.81
C HIS A 85 -11.41 5.03 8.30
N ARG A 86 -12.45 5.47 9.05
CA ARG A 86 -13.25 6.66 8.68
C ARG A 86 -12.45 7.94 8.85
N ARG A 87 -11.63 8.01 9.91
CA ARG A 87 -10.80 9.19 10.17
C ARG A 87 -9.64 9.29 9.19
N ILE A 88 -9.01 8.16 8.87
CA ILE A 88 -7.92 8.09 7.88
C ILE A 88 -8.43 8.54 6.50
N ASN A 89 -9.49 7.93 6.00
CA ASN A 89 -10.05 8.28 4.69
C ASN A 89 -10.63 9.71 4.68
N GLY A 90 -11.30 10.11 5.77
CA GLY A 90 -11.84 11.47 5.89
C GLY A 90 -10.76 12.55 5.85
N LEU A 91 -9.62 12.36 6.53
CA LEU A 91 -8.49 13.28 6.43
C LEU A 91 -7.90 13.27 5.02
N ALA A 92 -7.69 12.10 4.45
CA ALA A 92 -7.13 11.97 3.09
C ALA A 92 -7.98 12.68 2.04
N ASP A 93 -9.30 12.60 2.15
CA ASP A 93 -10.22 13.34 1.26
C ASP A 93 -10.19 14.84 1.53
N GLN A 94 -10.19 15.26 2.80
CA GLN A 94 -10.16 16.66 3.20
C GLN A 94 -8.94 17.40 2.66
N ILE A 95 -7.74 16.81 2.77
CA ILE A 95 -6.48 17.41 2.30
C ILE A 95 -6.18 17.08 0.83
N LYS A 96 -7.04 16.29 0.19
CA LYS A 96 -6.80 15.75 -1.17
C LYS A 96 -5.44 15.02 -1.25
N ALA A 97 -5.21 14.11 -0.31
CA ALA A 97 -3.97 13.36 -0.26
C ALA A 97 -3.74 12.58 -1.57
N ASP A 98 -2.49 12.46 -1.96
CA ASP A 98 -2.05 11.69 -3.12
C ASP A 98 -1.79 10.23 -2.73
N LEU A 99 -1.47 9.99 -1.44
CA LEU A 99 -1.17 8.66 -0.91
C LEU A 99 -1.66 8.53 0.54
N ILE A 100 -2.19 7.36 0.86
CA ILE A 100 -2.43 6.92 2.25
C ILE A 100 -1.40 5.84 2.57
N ILE A 101 -0.76 5.91 3.73
CA ILE A 101 0.22 4.93 4.20
C ILE A 101 -0.29 4.34 5.51
N VAL A 102 -0.35 3.01 5.58
CA VAL A 102 -0.75 2.27 6.77
C VAL A 102 0.18 1.09 6.99
N GLY A 103 0.49 0.75 8.23
CA GLY A 103 1.16 -0.51 8.56
C GLY A 103 0.25 -1.71 8.31
N SER A 104 0.82 -2.83 7.93
CA SER A 104 0.08 -4.10 7.76
C SER A 104 -0.46 -4.62 9.10
N ARG A 105 0.20 -4.31 10.20
CA ARG A 105 -0.14 -4.68 11.57
C ARG A 105 -0.20 -3.45 12.46
N GLY A 106 -0.87 -3.58 13.60
CA GLY A 106 -0.89 -2.61 14.69
C GLY A 106 -0.65 -3.36 16.01
N LYS A 107 -0.99 -2.75 17.14
CA LYS A 107 -0.83 -3.28 18.51
C LYS A 107 -1.53 -4.62 18.82
N SER A 108 -2.10 -5.32 17.83
CA SER A 108 -2.79 -6.59 18.05
C SER A 108 -1.81 -7.77 18.06
N PRO A 109 -1.80 -8.60 19.13
CA PRO A 109 -0.82 -9.68 19.30
C PRO A 109 -1.13 -10.96 18.50
N LEU A 110 -2.04 -10.90 17.53
CA LEU A 110 -2.39 -12.06 16.73
C LEU A 110 -1.26 -12.37 15.74
N ARG A 111 -0.53 -13.45 16.02
CA ARG A 111 0.66 -13.96 15.33
C ARG A 111 0.45 -14.50 13.92
N GLU A 112 -0.74 -14.41 13.33
CA GLU A 112 -0.99 -14.96 12.01
C GLU A 112 -0.80 -13.89 10.91
N ARG A 113 -0.42 -14.35 9.71
CA ARG A 113 -0.14 -13.57 8.47
C ARG A 113 -1.34 -12.76 7.94
N PHE A 114 -2.11 -12.12 8.83
CA PHE A 114 -3.29 -11.34 8.45
C PHE A 114 -3.07 -9.86 8.68
N ILE A 115 -3.53 -9.05 7.72
CA ILE A 115 -3.58 -7.59 7.91
C ILE A 115 -4.52 -7.23 9.04
N GLY A 116 -4.18 -6.17 9.78
CA GLY A 116 -5.00 -5.63 10.87
C GLY A 116 -6.39 -5.19 10.38
N GLY A 117 -7.37 -5.25 11.28
CA GLY A 117 -8.75 -4.86 10.97
C GLY A 117 -8.87 -3.42 10.45
N THR A 118 -8.06 -2.50 10.98
CA THR A 118 -8.00 -1.12 10.49
C THR A 118 -7.52 -1.05 9.05
N THR A 119 -6.40 -1.69 8.73
CA THR A 119 -5.81 -1.72 7.39
C THR A 119 -6.77 -2.33 6.38
N ARG A 120 -7.43 -3.45 6.72
CA ARG A 120 -8.46 -4.07 5.88
C ARG A 120 -9.61 -3.11 5.60
N ASN A 121 -10.11 -2.41 6.62
CA ASN A 121 -11.21 -1.48 6.46
C ASN A 121 -10.80 -0.22 5.68
N VAL A 122 -9.57 0.27 5.85
CA VAL A 122 -9.04 1.35 5.00
C VAL A 122 -8.98 0.89 3.55
N ALA A 123 -8.39 -0.28 3.26
CA ALA A 123 -8.29 -0.82 1.90
C ALA A 123 -9.65 -0.97 1.21
N ARG A 124 -10.68 -1.36 1.97
CA ARG A 124 -12.05 -1.48 1.45
C ARG A 124 -12.72 -0.14 1.12
N THR A 125 -12.28 0.95 1.73
CA THR A 125 -12.99 2.25 1.68
C THR A 125 -12.13 3.41 1.18
N ALA A 126 -10.85 3.16 0.87
CA ALA A 126 -9.96 4.18 0.36
C ALA A 126 -10.39 4.68 -1.02
N SER A 127 -10.45 6.01 -1.17
CA SER A 127 -10.67 6.74 -2.43
C SER A 127 -9.35 7.25 -3.03
N ARG A 128 -8.24 7.02 -2.34
CA ARG A 128 -6.87 7.43 -2.70
C ARG A 128 -5.96 6.22 -2.80
N PRO A 129 -4.86 6.28 -3.56
CA PRO A 129 -3.82 5.27 -3.52
C PRO A 129 -3.44 4.92 -2.08
N LEU A 130 -3.34 3.62 -1.77
CA LEU A 130 -3.08 3.11 -0.44
C LEU A 130 -1.84 2.21 -0.46
N LEU A 131 -0.79 2.63 0.23
CA LEU A 131 0.37 1.81 0.52
C LEU A 131 0.17 1.08 1.84
N VAL A 132 0.10 -0.25 1.77
CA VAL A 132 0.14 -1.13 2.94
C VAL A 132 1.57 -1.56 3.15
N GLN A 133 2.24 -0.96 4.13
CA GLN A 133 3.63 -1.24 4.46
C GLN A 133 3.73 -2.53 5.28
N ARG A 134 4.56 -3.47 4.83
CA ARG A 134 4.81 -4.71 5.56
C ARG A 134 5.83 -4.50 6.65
N ILE A 135 5.47 -4.99 7.81
CA ILE A 135 6.29 -4.99 9.01
C ILE A 135 6.34 -6.43 9.49
N ALA A 136 7.54 -7.02 9.52
CA ALA A 136 7.78 -8.35 10.06
C ALA A 136 8.17 -8.25 11.53
N GLU A 137 7.95 -9.32 12.26
CA GLU A 137 8.39 -9.51 13.62
C GLU A 137 9.37 -10.70 13.59
N GLU A 138 10.66 -10.45 13.76
CA GLU A 138 11.66 -11.48 13.96
C GLU A 138 12.21 -11.38 15.40
N ASP A 139 12.08 -12.46 16.17
CA ASP A 139 12.67 -12.67 17.50
C ASP A 139 12.66 -11.44 18.43
N ASP A 140 11.45 -10.89 18.72
CA ASP A 140 11.23 -9.66 19.52
C ASP A 140 11.73 -8.35 18.90
N HIS A 141 12.22 -8.35 17.66
CA HIS A 141 12.55 -7.16 16.90
C HIS A 141 11.58 -6.97 15.75
N HIS A 142 11.15 -5.72 15.53
CA HIS A 142 10.35 -5.37 14.37
C HIS A 142 11.28 -4.93 13.25
N GLU A 143 11.25 -5.61 12.10
CA GLU A 143 12.00 -5.21 10.91
C GLU A 143 11.08 -4.82 9.77
N VAL A 144 11.51 -3.84 8.99
CA VAL A 144 10.87 -3.51 7.72
C VAL A 144 11.26 -4.59 6.71
N VAL A 145 10.27 -5.33 6.21
CA VAL A 145 10.50 -6.47 5.30
C VAL A 145 11.27 -6.05 4.04
N ASN A 146 11.07 -4.83 3.56
CA ASN A 146 11.77 -4.26 2.42
C ASN A 146 12.06 -2.79 2.68
N GLU A 147 13.33 -2.44 2.83
CA GLU A 147 13.77 -1.06 3.08
C GLU A 147 13.50 -0.14 1.88
N HIS A 148 13.69 -0.65 0.66
CA HIS A 148 13.43 0.08 -0.57
C HIS A 148 11.99 -0.17 -1.05
N LEU A 149 11.06 0.73 -0.74
CA LEU A 149 9.63 0.56 -1.02
C LEU A 149 9.30 0.25 -2.48
N PHE A 150 10.01 0.84 -3.43
CA PHE A 150 9.61 0.78 -4.84
C PHE A 150 10.73 0.34 -5.78
N GLN A 151 11.81 -0.24 -5.27
CA GLN A 151 12.96 -0.64 -6.09
C GLN A 151 12.61 -1.71 -7.12
N ARG A 152 11.88 -2.74 -6.70
CA ARG A 152 11.38 -3.82 -7.55
C ARG A 152 9.86 -3.90 -7.43
N VAL A 153 9.17 -3.65 -8.53
CA VAL A 153 7.71 -3.60 -8.54
C VAL A 153 7.13 -4.78 -9.31
N LEU A 154 6.27 -5.57 -8.65
CA LEU A 154 5.40 -6.54 -9.33
C LEU A 154 4.06 -5.87 -9.63
N TYR A 155 3.82 -5.54 -10.89
CA TYR A 155 2.54 -4.99 -11.33
C TYR A 155 1.62 -6.10 -11.81
N ALA A 156 0.53 -6.35 -11.08
CA ALA A 156 -0.48 -7.33 -11.45
C ALA A 156 -1.66 -6.67 -12.17
N THR A 157 -1.94 -7.12 -13.40
CA THR A 157 -2.98 -6.53 -14.24
C THR A 157 -3.97 -7.56 -14.77
N ASP A 158 -5.24 -7.19 -14.80
CA ASP A 158 -6.30 -7.88 -15.54
C ASP A 158 -6.71 -7.09 -16.80
N PHE A 159 -5.95 -6.06 -17.16
CA PHE A 159 -6.24 -5.12 -18.25
C PHE A 159 -7.60 -4.41 -18.12
N SER A 160 -8.09 -4.26 -16.90
CA SER A 160 -9.26 -3.42 -16.62
C SER A 160 -8.86 -1.94 -16.57
N GLU A 161 -9.83 -1.05 -16.71
CA GLU A 161 -9.61 0.39 -16.55
C GLU A 161 -8.96 0.76 -15.21
N ASN A 162 -9.32 0.05 -14.13
CA ASN A 162 -8.68 0.28 -12.83
C ASN A 162 -7.23 -0.25 -12.78
N ALA A 163 -6.91 -1.34 -13.48
CA ALA A 163 -5.54 -1.79 -13.60
C ALA A 163 -4.70 -0.79 -14.42
N GLU A 164 -5.24 -0.25 -15.51
CA GLU A 164 -4.58 0.81 -16.27
C GLU A 164 -4.34 2.05 -15.42
N HIS A 165 -5.33 2.46 -14.61
CA HIS A 165 -5.15 3.56 -13.67
C HIS A 165 -4.07 3.25 -12.61
N ALA A 166 -3.93 1.99 -12.17
CA ALA A 166 -2.85 1.59 -11.31
C ALA A 166 -1.48 1.65 -12.02
N PHE A 167 -1.42 1.31 -13.30
CA PHE A 167 -0.20 1.46 -14.10
C PHE A 167 0.28 2.90 -14.18
N GLU A 168 -0.64 3.87 -14.20
CA GLU A 168 -0.27 5.30 -14.22
C GLU A 168 0.51 5.75 -12.98
N GLN A 169 0.56 4.94 -11.90
CA GLN A 169 1.41 5.24 -10.74
C GLN A 169 2.90 5.19 -11.08
N PHE A 170 3.30 4.47 -12.13
CA PHE A 170 4.69 4.47 -12.60
C PHE A 170 5.22 5.85 -13.03
N ARG A 171 4.35 6.83 -13.26
CA ARG A 171 4.78 8.23 -13.46
C ARG A 171 5.42 8.86 -12.21
N TYR A 172 5.12 8.33 -11.02
CA TYR A 172 5.69 8.75 -9.75
C TYR A 172 6.76 7.77 -9.24
N LEU A 173 6.82 6.59 -9.87
CA LEU A 173 7.72 5.51 -9.50
C LEU A 173 8.94 5.41 -10.42
N ASP A 174 9.06 6.23 -11.47
CA ASP A 174 10.15 6.18 -12.44
C ASP A 174 11.53 6.41 -11.80
N THR A 175 11.62 7.28 -10.81
CA THR A 175 12.87 7.54 -10.08
C THR A 175 13.25 6.43 -9.09
N PRO A 176 12.33 5.92 -8.23
CA PRO A 176 12.68 4.89 -7.26
C PRO A 176 12.70 3.46 -7.83
N THR A 177 12.05 3.20 -8.98
CA THR A 177 11.95 1.84 -9.53
C THR A 177 13.11 1.54 -10.46
N GLN A 178 13.81 0.44 -10.19
CA GLN A 178 14.88 -0.08 -11.03
C GLN A 178 14.37 -1.23 -11.91
N GLU A 179 13.55 -2.10 -11.34
CA GLU A 179 13.04 -3.30 -11.98
C GLU A 179 11.50 -3.37 -11.86
N ALA A 180 10.84 -3.77 -12.92
CA ALA A 180 9.40 -4.04 -12.90
C ALA A 180 9.08 -5.38 -13.55
N THR A 181 8.27 -6.20 -12.87
CA THR A 181 7.67 -7.40 -13.46
C THR A 181 6.20 -7.13 -13.73
N LEU A 182 5.78 -7.21 -14.99
CA LEU A 182 4.39 -7.03 -15.39
C LEU A 182 3.73 -8.41 -15.50
N LEU A 183 2.76 -8.69 -14.64
CA LEU A 183 2.09 -9.97 -14.54
C LEU A 183 0.64 -9.89 -15.00
N HIS A 184 0.25 -10.79 -15.91
CA HIS A 184 -1.15 -11.10 -16.20
C HIS A 184 -1.45 -12.56 -15.86
N VAL A 185 -2.53 -12.80 -15.10
CA VAL A 185 -3.01 -14.14 -14.78
C VAL A 185 -4.29 -14.43 -15.55
N ARG A 186 -4.25 -15.47 -16.39
CA ARG A 186 -5.40 -15.97 -17.13
C ARG A 186 -6.15 -16.99 -16.27
N PRO A 187 -7.48 -16.91 -16.20
CA PRO A 187 -8.25 -17.94 -15.51
C PRO A 187 -8.15 -19.28 -16.25
N PRO A 188 -8.17 -20.43 -15.55
CA PRO A 188 -8.04 -21.77 -16.15
C PRO A 188 -9.18 -22.09 -17.11
N GLU A 189 -10.35 -21.53 -16.88
CA GLU A 189 -11.48 -21.62 -17.82
C GLU A 189 -11.58 -20.34 -18.66
N ARG A 190 -11.68 -20.48 -19.98
CA ARG A 190 -11.90 -19.36 -20.87
C ARG A 190 -13.23 -18.67 -20.54
N ARG A 191 -13.18 -17.67 -19.70
CA ARG A 191 -14.31 -16.74 -19.52
C ARG A 191 -14.42 -15.90 -20.78
N SER A 192 -15.65 -15.75 -21.27
CA SER A 192 -15.92 -14.89 -22.44
C SER A 192 -15.30 -13.50 -22.26
N GLY A 193 -14.40 -13.12 -23.16
CA GLY A 193 -13.69 -11.84 -23.11
C GLY A 193 -12.33 -11.84 -22.40
N SER A 194 -11.82 -13.00 -21.95
CA SER A 194 -10.41 -13.09 -21.50
C SER A 194 -9.47 -13.13 -22.72
N PRO A 195 -8.33 -12.39 -22.70
CA PRO A 195 -7.36 -12.40 -23.78
C PRO A 195 -6.75 -13.78 -23.98
N GLY A 196 -6.36 -14.10 -25.23
CA GLY A 196 -5.49 -15.22 -25.53
C GLY A 196 -4.11 -15.05 -24.89
N VAL A 197 -3.24 -16.05 -24.96
CA VAL A 197 -1.85 -15.92 -24.49
C VAL A 197 -1.14 -14.83 -25.29
N GLU A 198 -1.15 -14.94 -26.61
CA GLU A 198 -0.52 -13.98 -27.52
C GLU A 198 -1.05 -12.55 -27.34
N ASP A 199 -2.38 -12.36 -27.19
CA ASP A 199 -2.99 -11.05 -26.93
C ASP A 199 -2.59 -10.49 -25.55
N ALA A 200 -2.40 -11.34 -24.54
CA ALA A 200 -1.94 -10.92 -23.23
C ALA A 200 -0.45 -10.54 -23.25
N GLU A 201 0.37 -11.29 -23.95
CA GLU A 201 1.80 -11.00 -24.14
C GLU A 201 2.01 -9.69 -24.89
N GLU A 202 1.29 -9.47 -26.00
CA GLU A 202 1.33 -8.22 -26.75
C GLU A 202 0.95 -7.01 -25.91
N LYS A 203 -0.12 -7.12 -25.10
CA LYS A 203 -0.53 -6.04 -24.20
C LYS A 203 0.47 -5.76 -23.10
N LEU A 204 1.06 -6.80 -22.49
CA LEU A 204 2.11 -6.62 -21.49
C LEU A 204 3.35 -5.97 -22.11
N GLU A 205 3.73 -6.38 -23.31
CA GLU A 205 4.91 -5.84 -24.00
C GLU A 205 4.71 -4.35 -24.33
N ALA A 206 3.52 -3.95 -24.78
CA ALA A 206 3.19 -2.53 -24.99
C ALA A 206 3.32 -1.69 -23.70
N LEU A 207 2.96 -2.25 -22.54
CA LEU A 207 3.18 -1.59 -21.25
C LEU A 207 4.67 -1.58 -20.85
N ALA A 208 5.38 -2.68 -21.14
CA ALA A 208 6.81 -2.82 -20.84
C ALA A 208 7.66 -1.79 -21.61
N GLU A 209 7.36 -1.57 -22.89
CA GLU A 209 8.04 -0.55 -23.69
C GLU A 209 7.94 0.84 -23.05
N ARG A 210 6.75 1.23 -22.57
CA ARG A 210 6.54 2.52 -21.89
C ARG A 210 7.38 2.70 -20.64
N LEU A 211 7.71 1.61 -19.93
CA LEU A 211 8.57 1.66 -18.73
C LEU A 211 10.05 1.62 -19.11
N ARG A 212 10.43 0.84 -20.13
CA ARG A 212 11.81 0.81 -20.64
C ARG A 212 12.25 2.19 -21.18
N GLU A 213 11.34 2.94 -21.81
CA GLU A 213 11.58 4.34 -22.21
C GLU A 213 11.94 5.25 -21.04
N LYS A 214 11.50 4.90 -19.82
CA LYS A 214 11.84 5.58 -18.58
C LYS A 214 13.09 5.04 -17.90
N GLY A 215 13.78 4.07 -18.51
CA GLY A 215 14.99 3.46 -17.98
C GLY A 215 14.76 2.36 -16.94
N ILE A 216 13.54 1.85 -16.81
CA ILE A 216 13.22 0.75 -15.91
C ILE A 216 13.50 -0.58 -16.62
N GLU A 217 14.17 -1.51 -15.95
CA GLU A 217 14.32 -2.88 -16.44
C GLU A 217 13.00 -3.63 -16.30
N VAL A 218 12.48 -4.22 -17.40
CA VAL A 218 11.13 -4.80 -17.40
C VAL A 218 11.11 -6.23 -17.90
N THR A 219 10.49 -7.09 -17.09
CA THR A 219 10.13 -8.48 -17.43
C THR A 219 8.61 -8.60 -17.55
N THR A 220 8.12 -9.32 -18.55
CA THR A 220 6.70 -9.64 -18.72
C THR A 220 6.43 -11.10 -18.37
N MET A 221 5.29 -11.39 -17.75
CA MET A 221 4.92 -12.72 -17.28
C MET A 221 3.42 -12.97 -17.51
N VAL A 222 3.09 -14.02 -18.25
CA VAL A 222 1.71 -14.54 -18.38
C VAL A 222 1.62 -15.87 -17.67
N ARG A 223 0.71 -16.00 -16.73
CA ARG A 223 0.44 -17.25 -15.99
C ARG A 223 -1.00 -17.71 -16.21
N GLU A 224 -1.25 -18.98 -15.98
CA GLU A 224 -2.61 -19.56 -16.02
C GLU A 224 -2.92 -20.18 -14.67
N GLY A 225 -4.05 -19.78 -14.05
CA GLY A 225 -4.44 -20.29 -12.74
C GLY A 225 -5.42 -19.35 -12.01
N GLU A 226 -5.54 -19.59 -10.71
CA GLU A 226 -6.29 -18.72 -9.82
C GLU A 226 -5.46 -17.45 -9.52
N ALA A 227 -6.04 -16.28 -9.79
CA ALA A 227 -5.31 -15.02 -9.76
C ALA A 227 -4.56 -14.76 -8.45
N VAL A 228 -5.15 -15.08 -7.30
CA VAL A 228 -4.50 -14.87 -5.99
C VAL A 228 -3.27 -15.76 -5.85
N GLU A 229 -3.39 -17.03 -6.17
CA GLU A 229 -2.32 -18.02 -6.00
C GLU A 229 -1.16 -17.71 -6.97
N GLU A 230 -1.46 -17.37 -8.22
CA GLU A 230 -0.44 -17.06 -9.21
C GLU A 230 0.27 -15.73 -8.94
N ILE A 231 -0.45 -14.70 -8.41
CA ILE A 231 0.20 -13.45 -7.99
C ILE A 231 1.15 -13.69 -6.82
N LEU A 232 0.74 -14.48 -5.82
CA LEU A 232 1.58 -14.79 -4.67
C LEU A 232 2.75 -15.72 -5.04
N ALA A 233 2.56 -16.63 -5.99
CA ALA A 233 3.65 -17.46 -6.52
C ALA A 233 4.66 -16.61 -7.29
N ALA A 234 4.22 -15.67 -8.12
CA ALA A 234 5.08 -14.71 -8.79
C ALA A 234 5.82 -13.81 -7.79
N GLU A 235 5.13 -13.32 -6.75
CA GLU A 235 5.76 -12.58 -5.67
C GLU A 235 6.90 -13.36 -5.02
N ALA A 236 6.68 -14.63 -4.71
CA ALA A 236 7.71 -15.48 -4.10
C ALA A 236 8.91 -15.74 -5.04
N GLU A 237 8.67 -15.78 -6.35
CA GLU A 237 9.70 -15.99 -7.36
C GLU A 237 10.55 -14.74 -7.60
N VAL A 238 9.89 -13.58 -7.83
CA VAL A 238 10.60 -12.34 -8.20
C VAL A 238 11.00 -11.49 -6.99
N GLN A 239 10.50 -11.81 -5.81
CA GLN A 239 10.77 -11.11 -4.56
C GLN A 239 10.70 -9.57 -4.69
N PRO A 240 9.56 -9.01 -5.12
CA PRO A 240 9.43 -7.58 -5.31
C PRO A 240 9.47 -6.86 -3.96
N THR A 241 9.80 -5.58 -3.97
CA THR A 241 9.67 -4.74 -2.78
C THR A 241 8.23 -4.25 -2.60
N THR A 242 7.48 -4.14 -3.71
CA THR A 242 6.06 -3.75 -3.70
C THR A 242 5.28 -4.47 -4.80
N VAL A 243 4.10 -4.99 -4.44
CA VAL A 243 3.07 -5.41 -5.39
C VAL A 243 2.16 -4.22 -5.69
N LEU A 244 2.08 -3.81 -6.94
CA LEU A 244 1.19 -2.75 -7.44
C LEU A 244 -0.01 -3.37 -8.16
N MET A 245 -1.21 -2.97 -7.80
CA MET A 245 -2.43 -3.43 -8.47
C MET A 245 -3.62 -2.49 -8.28
N GLY A 246 -4.59 -2.56 -9.17
CA GLY A 246 -5.87 -1.93 -8.97
C GLY A 246 -6.61 -2.51 -7.76
N SER A 247 -7.31 -1.69 -7.00
CA SER A 247 -8.12 -2.17 -5.87
C SER A 247 -9.36 -2.95 -6.33
N ARG A 248 -9.73 -2.85 -7.61
CA ARG A 248 -10.84 -3.57 -8.25
C ARG A 248 -10.37 -4.19 -9.56
N GLY A 249 -11.04 -5.26 -9.99
CA GLY A 249 -10.86 -5.86 -11.30
C GLY A 249 -12.10 -5.66 -12.19
N ARG A 250 -12.24 -6.52 -13.21
CA ARG A 250 -13.32 -6.50 -14.21
C ARG A 250 -14.75 -6.72 -13.64
N SER A 251 -14.90 -7.09 -12.38
CA SER A 251 -16.21 -7.32 -11.78
C SER A 251 -17.04 -6.04 -11.73
N ARG A 252 -18.20 -6.04 -12.37
CA ARG A 252 -19.12 -4.89 -12.42
C ARG A 252 -19.94 -4.67 -11.14
N ILE A 253 -19.62 -5.34 -10.04
CA ILE A 253 -20.35 -5.16 -8.78
C ILE A 253 -19.93 -3.83 -8.16
N ARG A 254 -20.65 -2.77 -8.53
CA ARG A 254 -20.38 -1.38 -8.11
C ARG A 254 -20.40 -1.14 -6.60
N ARG A 255 -20.80 -2.11 -5.78
CA ARG A 255 -20.97 -1.94 -4.33
C ARG A 255 -19.79 -2.39 -3.48
N LEU A 256 -18.85 -3.15 -4.05
CA LEU A 256 -17.64 -3.56 -3.34
C LEU A 256 -16.51 -2.61 -3.68
N LEU A 257 -15.98 -1.95 -2.67
CA LEU A 257 -14.88 -0.98 -2.80
C LEU A 257 -13.53 -1.67 -3.03
N LEU A 258 -13.38 -2.93 -2.63
CA LEU A 258 -12.18 -3.75 -2.81
C LEU A 258 -12.54 -5.08 -3.51
N GLY A 259 -11.76 -5.48 -4.51
CA GLY A 259 -11.90 -6.76 -5.19
C GLY A 259 -11.40 -7.93 -4.34
N SER A 260 -11.98 -9.12 -4.51
CA SER A 260 -11.57 -10.32 -3.76
C SER A 260 -10.08 -10.67 -3.95
N THR A 261 -9.57 -10.54 -5.17
CA THR A 261 -8.15 -10.74 -5.48
C THR A 261 -7.28 -9.73 -4.73
N SER A 262 -7.60 -8.44 -4.83
CA SER A 262 -6.85 -7.37 -4.17
C SER A 262 -6.89 -7.48 -2.66
N GLU A 263 -8.04 -7.86 -2.08
CA GLU A 263 -8.17 -8.12 -0.64
C GLU A 263 -7.29 -9.29 -0.20
N SER A 264 -7.34 -10.41 -0.95
CA SER A 264 -6.59 -11.62 -0.61
C SER A 264 -5.07 -11.43 -0.78
N VAL A 265 -4.64 -10.78 -1.86
CA VAL A 265 -3.22 -10.44 -2.07
C VAL A 265 -2.75 -9.51 -0.97
N THR A 266 -3.52 -8.44 -0.66
CA THR A 266 -3.17 -7.52 0.42
C THR A 266 -3.08 -8.22 1.77
N ALA A 267 -3.89 -9.25 2.02
CA ALA A 267 -3.83 -10.01 3.27
C ALA A 267 -2.62 -10.95 3.35
N ARG A 268 -2.20 -11.55 2.24
CA ARG A 268 -1.27 -12.70 2.20
C ARG A 268 0.11 -12.38 1.67
N ALA A 269 0.28 -11.30 0.89
CA ALA A 269 1.58 -10.91 0.33
C ALA A 269 2.62 -10.68 1.43
N ASN A 270 3.87 -10.99 1.15
CA ASN A 270 5.01 -10.69 2.03
C ASN A 270 5.60 -9.30 1.73
N SER A 271 5.47 -8.82 0.51
CA SER A 271 5.92 -7.50 0.06
C SER A 271 4.93 -6.40 0.44
N ASN A 272 5.37 -5.15 0.39
CA ASN A 272 4.44 -4.02 0.46
C ASN A 272 3.38 -4.12 -0.64
N VAL A 273 2.20 -3.54 -0.42
CA VAL A 273 1.13 -3.55 -1.43
C VAL A 273 0.65 -2.13 -1.68
N LEU A 274 0.78 -1.66 -2.92
CA LEU A 274 0.21 -0.39 -3.38
C LEU A 274 -1.10 -0.68 -4.12
N LEU A 275 -2.19 -0.34 -3.48
CA LEU A 275 -3.54 -0.45 -4.03
C LEU A 275 -3.98 0.87 -4.63
N VAL A 276 -4.45 0.85 -5.86
CA VAL A 276 -4.95 2.05 -6.54
C VAL A 276 -6.45 1.93 -6.75
N PRO A 277 -7.26 2.81 -6.14
CA PRO A 277 -8.71 2.80 -6.36
C PRO A 277 -9.04 3.26 -7.79
N PRO A 278 -10.21 2.91 -8.33
CA PRO A 278 -10.66 3.43 -9.61
C PRO A 278 -10.81 4.95 -9.54
N VAL A 279 -10.61 5.62 -10.66
CA VAL A 279 -10.92 7.05 -10.79
C VAL A 279 -12.38 7.27 -10.42
N GLY A 280 -12.62 8.17 -9.47
CA GLY A 280 -13.93 8.32 -8.85
C GLY A 280 -15.05 8.52 -9.86
N GLY A 281 -15.95 7.56 -9.90
CA GLY A 281 -17.32 7.84 -10.28
C GLY A 281 -17.98 8.57 -9.12
N GLN A 282 -18.22 9.84 -9.27
CA GLN A 282 -19.13 10.62 -8.42
C GLN A 282 -20.52 10.01 -8.42
#